data_102a3285b85eab0a9742713dde20b7ef
#
_entry.id   102a3285b85eab0a9742713dde20b7ef
#
_cell.length_a   1.000
_cell.length_b   1.000
_cell.length_c   1.000
_cell.angle_alpha   90.00
_cell.angle_beta   90.00
_cell.angle_gamma   90.00
#
_symmetry.space_group_name_H-M   'P 1'
#
loop_
_entity.id
_entity.type
_entity.pdbx_description
1 polymer ?
#
loop_
_entity_poly.entity_id
_entity_poly.type
_entity_poly.pdbx_seq_one_letter_code
_entity_poly.pdbx_strand_id
1 'polypeptide(L)'
;MSPPAHGSDAKPPPQWAGLKSISSVHEATIHAAVLALLPDPATVRNCLDIAEDAARAVHGTMAAAHIGADPERMIAAPEEVDLQILRDMNEDSPSQRFERIAGAFADWKRVSPDRESLLLDDCRGDLSRCVTAECHETALVVAPCHGNMDARDAFYDLLFREHKLVLVPPPDAYTGNLLAHVVIGWKPHEHAQRAVVAARRWLVAADRITVLCINDKADGSYQRTARELLDQLGLEGEVVAISSGGRSVGETILDFARSATATCLLIGAFKHGYLLELLLGRVTRHLLSHSKLPLMMKH
;
A
#
# COMPACT_ATOMS: atom_id res chain seq x y z
N MET A 1 -55.35 30.02 -18.63
CA MET A 1 -54.37 29.13 -19.28
C MET A 1 -53.03 29.41 -18.66
N SER A 2 -52.61 28.57 -17.75
CA SER A 2 -51.29 28.64 -17.08
C SER A 2 -50.34 27.72 -17.82
N PRO A 3 -49.03 28.07 -18.02
CA PRO A 3 -48.08 27.22 -18.66
C PRO A 3 -47.57 26.11 -17.72
N PRO A 4 -47.09 24.98 -18.26
CA PRO A 4 -46.64 23.85 -17.46
C PRO A 4 -45.26 24.10 -16.86
N ALA A 5 -45.08 23.64 -15.61
CA ALA A 5 -43.80 23.66 -14.91
C ALA A 5 -42.82 22.66 -15.55
N HIS A 6 -41.63 23.14 -15.91
CA HIS A 6 -40.51 22.30 -16.27
C HIS A 6 -39.93 21.65 -15.00
N GLY A 7 -40.10 20.33 -14.89
CA GLY A 7 -39.42 19.52 -13.92
C GLY A 7 -37.91 19.45 -14.25
N SER A 8 -37.06 19.90 -13.35
CA SER A 8 -35.63 19.70 -13.45
C SER A 8 -35.28 18.24 -13.08
N ASP A 9 -34.98 17.42 -14.09
CA ASP A 9 -34.34 16.12 -13.88
C ASP A 9 -32.89 16.29 -13.40
N ALA A 10 -32.74 16.70 -12.16
CA ALA A 10 -31.44 16.64 -11.50
C ALA A 10 -31.16 15.17 -11.13
N LYS A 11 -30.23 14.57 -11.86
CA LYS A 11 -29.71 13.23 -11.57
C LYS A 11 -29.21 13.20 -10.13
N PRO A 12 -29.55 12.18 -9.31
CA PRO A 12 -29.08 12.12 -7.93
C PRO A 12 -27.53 12.13 -7.91
N PRO A 13 -26.92 12.81 -6.94
CA PRO A 13 -25.45 12.83 -6.82
C PRO A 13 -24.95 11.40 -6.65
N PRO A 14 -23.75 11.10 -7.16
CA PRO A 14 -23.16 9.78 -7.02
C PRO A 14 -23.02 9.42 -5.53
N GLN A 15 -23.22 8.14 -5.19
CA GLN A 15 -23.26 7.62 -3.80
C GLN A 15 -22.02 7.97 -2.96
N TRP A 16 -20.94 8.41 -3.57
CA TRP A 16 -19.71 8.85 -2.88
C TRP A 16 -19.75 10.35 -2.46
N ALA A 17 -20.70 11.14 -2.92
CA ALA A 17 -20.81 12.58 -2.57
C ALA A 17 -21.24 12.83 -1.12
N GLY A 18 -21.52 11.78 -0.34
CA GLY A 18 -21.97 11.85 1.05
C GLY A 18 -20.87 11.77 2.10
N LEU A 19 -19.59 11.75 1.73
CA LEU A 19 -18.51 11.81 2.72
C LEU A 19 -18.43 13.23 3.28
N LYS A 20 -18.70 13.33 4.59
CA LYS A 20 -18.69 14.57 5.37
C LYS A 20 -17.40 15.35 5.11
N SER A 21 -17.53 16.66 4.97
CA SER A 21 -16.47 17.66 4.94
C SER A 21 -15.24 17.22 5.76
N ILE A 22 -14.08 17.11 5.10
CA ILE A 22 -12.78 16.80 5.72
C ILE A 22 -12.25 18.08 6.43
N SER A 23 -13.04 18.69 7.28
CA SER A 23 -12.57 19.75 8.17
C SER A 23 -12.28 19.13 9.53
N SER A 24 -11.01 19.07 9.88
CA SER A 24 -10.40 18.54 11.10
C SER A 24 -9.91 17.09 11.01
N VAL A 25 -8.88 16.85 10.22
CA VAL A 25 -7.93 15.80 10.59
C VAL A 25 -7.10 16.40 11.74
N HIS A 26 -7.42 16.02 12.97
CA HIS A 26 -6.48 16.19 14.08
C HIS A 26 -5.20 15.48 13.66
N GLU A 27 -4.08 16.21 13.64
CA GLU A 27 -2.74 15.62 13.65
C GLU A 27 -2.61 14.83 14.95
N ALA A 28 -3.05 13.58 14.93
CA ALA A 28 -2.67 12.64 15.97
C ALA A 28 -1.13 12.57 15.92
N THR A 29 -0.49 12.66 17.05
CA THR A 29 0.96 12.50 17.19
C THR A 29 1.30 11.07 16.76
N ILE A 30 1.67 10.91 15.51
CA ILE A 30 2.07 9.61 14.94
C ILE A 30 3.52 9.42 15.37
N HIS A 31 3.80 8.41 16.21
CA HIS A 31 5.15 8.14 16.71
C HIS A 31 6.13 7.80 15.58
N ALA A 32 5.69 7.10 14.54
CA ALA A 32 6.46 6.90 13.31
C ALA A 32 5.61 7.19 12.08
N ALA A 33 6.14 7.96 11.12
CA ALA A 33 5.46 8.21 9.87
C ALA A 33 5.40 6.95 9.00
N VAL A 34 6.47 6.15 9.02
CA VAL A 34 6.66 4.94 8.21
C VAL A 34 7.18 3.80 9.07
N LEU A 35 6.57 2.63 8.93
CA LEU A 35 7.04 1.37 9.52
C LEU A 35 7.57 0.46 8.42
N ALA A 36 8.80 -0.02 8.55
CA ALA A 36 9.30 -1.16 7.78
C ALA A 36 8.96 -2.45 8.51
N LEU A 37 8.02 -3.23 7.99
CA LEU A 37 7.62 -4.51 8.54
C LEU A 37 8.42 -5.62 7.87
N LEU A 38 9.15 -6.41 8.66
CA LEU A 38 10.19 -7.33 8.21
C LEU A 38 9.85 -8.79 8.56
N PRO A 39 8.92 -9.42 7.86
CA PRO A 39 8.55 -10.82 8.10
C PRO A 39 9.48 -11.84 7.42
N ASP A 40 10.24 -11.41 6.39
CA ASP A 40 11.02 -12.31 5.54
C ASP A 40 12.46 -11.80 5.37
N PRO A 41 13.48 -12.62 5.69
CA PRO A 41 14.88 -12.22 5.55
C PRO A 41 15.28 -11.77 4.14
N ALA A 42 14.68 -12.32 3.09
CA ALA A 42 15.01 -12.00 1.71
C ALA A 42 14.59 -10.58 1.30
N THR A 43 13.61 -9.99 2.00
CA THR A 43 13.02 -8.70 1.63
C THR A 43 13.49 -7.53 2.50
N VAL A 44 14.28 -7.81 3.54
CA VAL A 44 14.70 -6.82 4.56
C VAL A 44 15.27 -5.56 3.94
N ARG A 45 16.25 -5.70 3.05
CA ARG A 45 16.93 -4.54 2.47
C ARG A 45 15.99 -3.65 1.66
N ASN A 46 15.19 -4.24 0.77
CA ASN A 46 14.25 -3.47 -0.04
C ASN A 46 13.18 -2.76 0.82
N CYS A 47 12.68 -3.42 1.88
CA CYS A 47 11.75 -2.81 2.80
C CYS A 47 12.37 -1.61 3.53
N LEU A 48 13.59 -1.74 4.00
CA LEU A 48 14.30 -0.69 4.73
C LEU A 48 14.66 0.49 3.83
N ASP A 49 15.24 0.24 2.66
CA ASP A 49 15.64 1.29 1.72
C ASP A 49 14.42 2.14 1.28
N ILE A 50 13.31 1.48 0.99
CA ILE A 50 12.08 2.19 0.55
C ILE A 50 11.37 2.90 1.70
N ALA A 51 11.40 2.32 2.92
CA ALA A 51 10.83 2.95 4.10
C ALA A 51 11.62 4.20 4.50
N GLU A 52 12.95 4.15 4.41
CA GLU A 52 13.81 5.31 4.65
C GLU A 52 13.52 6.43 3.65
N ASP A 53 13.38 6.11 2.35
CA ASP A 53 13.07 7.10 1.32
C ASP A 53 11.67 7.69 1.51
N ALA A 54 10.67 6.86 1.83
CA ALA A 54 9.31 7.31 2.12
C ALA A 54 9.23 8.19 3.39
N ALA A 55 10.00 7.89 4.42
CA ALA A 55 10.06 8.70 5.64
C ALA A 55 10.77 10.04 5.39
N ARG A 56 11.89 10.01 4.68
CA ARG A 56 12.66 11.21 4.32
C ARG A 56 11.83 12.18 3.48
N ALA A 57 11.07 11.66 2.51
CA ALA A 57 10.25 12.48 1.62
C ALA A 57 9.20 13.34 2.35
N VAL A 58 8.75 12.90 3.53
CA VAL A 58 7.75 13.63 4.33
C VAL A 58 8.35 14.22 5.61
N HIS A 59 9.67 14.27 5.73
CA HIS A 59 10.38 14.72 6.93
C HIS A 59 9.88 14.01 8.20
N GLY A 60 9.53 12.73 8.06
CA GLY A 60 8.98 11.88 9.11
C GLY A 60 10.02 10.94 9.71
N THR A 61 9.63 10.27 10.79
CA THR A 61 10.43 9.22 11.41
C THR A 61 10.10 7.86 10.83
N MET A 62 11.07 6.96 10.87
CA MET A 62 10.95 5.56 10.47
C MET A 62 11.08 4.67 11.70
N ALA A 63 10.29 3.59 11.74
CA ALA A 63 10.46 2.46 12.63
C ALA A 63 10.72 1.18 11.83
N ALA A 64 11.30 0.17 12.46
CA ALA A 64 11.49 -1.15 11.86
C ALA A 64 11.09 -2.22 12.87
N ALA A 65 10.26 -3.18 12.43
CA ALA A 65 9.81 -4.28 13.26
C ALA A 65 9.88 -5.61 12.51
N HIS A 66 10.46 -6.62 13.15
CA HIS A 66 10.27 -8.01 12.77
C HIS A 66 8.95 -8.51 13.32
N ILE A 67 8.21 -9.25 12.49
CA ILE A 67 7.04 -10.02 12.92
C ILE A 67 7.17 -11.44 12.44
N GLY A 68 6.71 -12.39 13.25
CA GLY A 68 6.75 -13.81 12.89
C GLY A 68 5.78 -14.65 13.71
N ALA A 69 5.13 -15.62 13.06
CA ALA A 69 4.37 -16.64 13.78
C ALA A 69 5.35 -17.52 14.60
N ASP A 70 5.04 -17.69 15.89
CA ASP A 70 5.82 -18.48 16.82
C ASP A 70 4.87 -19.30 17.72
N PRO A 71 4.66 -20.59 17.45
CA PRO A 71 3.74 -21.44 18.19
C PRO A 71 4.09 -21.59 19.67
N GLU A 72 5.36 -21.42 20.04
CA GLU A 72 5.79 -21.51 21.42
C GLU A 72 5.32 -20.31 22.25
N ARG A 73 4.95 -19.22 21.57
CA ARG A 73 4.52 -17.94 22.18
C ARG A 73 3.03 -17.65 22.01
N MET A 74 2.25 -18.61 21.51
CA MET A 74 0.82 -18.47 21.30
C MET A 74 0.06 -19.71 21.76
N ILE A 75 -1.25 -19.58 21.99
CA ILE A 75 -2.13 -20.74 22.17
C ILE A 75 -2.54 -21.19 20.76
N ALA A 76 -1.85 -22.20 20.25
CA ALA A 76 -2.10 -22.75 18.93
C ALA A 76 -3.00 -23.98 18.99
N ALA A 77 -3.87 -24.15 17.98
CA ALA A 77 -4.57 -25.40 17.77
C ALA A 77 -3.60 -26.49 17.27
N PRO A 78 -3.89 -27.80 17.52
CA PRO A 78 -3.01 -28.88 17.05
C PRO A 78 -2.68 -28.81 15.56
N GLU A 79 -3.65 -28.46 14.73
CA GLU A 79 -3.48 -28.33 13.26
C GLU A 79 -2.53 -27.18 12.89
N GLU A 80 -2.50 -26.11 13.68
CA GLU A 80 -1.57 -24.99 13.50
C GLU A 80 -0.15 -25.39 13.84
N VAL A 81 0.03 -26.27 14.85
CA VAL A 81 1.34 -26.81 15.21
C VAL A 81 1.91 -27.68 14.09
N ASP A 82 1.09 -28.54 13.49
CA ASP A 82 1.51 -29.39 12.37
C ASP A 82 1.91 -28.57 11.14
N LEU A 83 1.13 -27.55 10.81
CA LEU A 83 1.48 -26.59 9.75
C LEU A 83 2.80 -25.86 10.04
N GLN A 84 3.04 -25.50 11.30
CA GLN A 84 4.26 -24.81 11.69
C GLN A 84 5.49 -25.72 11.58
N ILE A 85 5.37 -27.02 11.93
CA ILE A 85 6.46 -27.99 11.75
C ILE A 85 6.84 -28.09 10.27
N LEU A 86 5.86 -28.21 9.38
CA LEU A 86 6.09 -28.25 7.93
C LEU A 86 6.73 -26.95 7.44
N ARG A 87 6.34 -25.85 8.00
CA ARG A 87 6.87 -24.52 7.69
C ARG A 87 8.32 -24.39 8.12
N ASP A 88 8.66 -24.78 9.34
CA ASP A 88 10.02 -24.70 9.88
C ASP A 88 11.01 -25.57 9.08
N MET A 89 10.54 -26.65 8.47
CA MET A 89 11.35 -27.46 7.56
C MET A 89 11.71 -26.75 6.25
N ASN A 90 10.92 -25.75 5.83
CA ASN A 90 11.11 -25.06 4.55
C ASN A 90 11.59 -23.59 4.70
N GLU A 91 11.24 -22.95 5.83
CA GLU A 91 11.43 -21.52 6.03
C GLU A 91 12.32 -21.17 7.24
N ASP A 92 13.01 -22.14 7.84
CA ASP A 92 13.72 -22.04 9.12
C ASP A 92 12.79 -21.86 10.35
N SER A 93 13.31 -22.10 11.54
CA SER A 93 12.56 -21.86 12.79
C SER A 93 12.34 -20.34 13.02
N PRO A 94 11.34 -19.95 13.84
CA PRO A 94 11.07 -18.53 14.15
C PRO A 94 12.31 -17.79 14.67
N SER A 95 13.13 -18.46 15.49
CA SER A 95 14.36 -17.86 16.02
C SER A 95 15.43 -17.68 14.94
N GLN A 96 15.62 -18.65 14.07
CA GLN A 96 16.57 -18.57 12.96
C GLN A 96 16.15 -17.51 11.93
N ARG A 97 14.84 -17.39 11.63
CA ARG A 97 14.32 -16.31 10.78
C ARG A 97 14.65 -14.94 11.37
N PHE A 98 14.39 -14.76 12.66
CA PHE A 98 14.73 -13.50 13.35
C PHE A 98 16.23 -13.21 13.31
N GLU A 99 17.11 -14.18 13.62
CA GLU A 99 18.56 -13.97 13.54
C GLU A 99 19.02 -13.50 12.16
N ARG A 100 18.47 -14.08 11.10
CA ARG A 100 18.79 -13.67 9.71
C ARG A 100 18.30 -12.24 9.42
N ILE A 101 17.09 -11.89 9.89
CA ILE A 101 16.53 -10.54 9.73
C ILE A 101 17.37 -9.53 10.53
N ALA A 102 17.70 -9.83 11.78
CA ALA A 102 18.53 -8.98 12.63
C ALA A 102 19.93 -8.78 12.03
N GLY A 103 20.52 -9.83 11.47
CA GLY A 103 21.78 -9.75 10.74
C GLY A 103 21.71 -8.83 9.52
N ALA A 104 20.69 -9.00 8.65
CA ALA A 104 20.47 -8.16 7.49
C ALA A 104 20.18 -6.69 7.86
N PHE A 105 19.41 -6.47 8.94
CA PHE A 105 19.17 -5.13 9.49
C PHE A 105 20.46 -4.49 9.98
N ALA A 106 21.29 -5.22 10.75
CA ALA A 106 22.56 -4.72 11.23
C ALA A 106 23.52 -4.37 10.08
N ASP A 107 23.55 -5.18 9.01
CA ASP A 107 24.34 -4.91 7.82
C ASP A 107 23.87 -3.65 7.10
N TRP A 108 22.56 -3.49 6.93
CA TRP A 108 21.99 -2.30 6.33
C TRP A 108 22.26 -1.04 7.18
N LYS A 109 22.16 -1.16 8.49
CA LYS A 109 22.39 -0.06 9.44
C LYS A 109 23.82 0.46 9.38
N ARG A 110 24.81 -0.43 9.26
CA ARG A 110 26.25 -0.08 9.20
C ARG A 110 26.64 0.78 7.99
N VAL A 111 25.81 0.83 6.94
CA VAL A 111 26.13 1.57 5.72
C VAL A 111 26.02 3.09 5.91
N SER A 112 25.19 3.57 6.86
CA SER A 112 25.01 5.01 7.10
C SER A 112 24.95 5.34 8.59
N PRO A 113 25.72 6.33 9.06
CA PRO A 113 25.67 6.80 10.46
C PRO A 113 24.29 7.31 10.87
N ASP A 114 23.51 7.87 9.95
CA ASP A 114 22.18 8.42 10.22
C ASP A 114 21.19 7.34 10.71
N ARG A 115 21.51 6.06 10.47
CA ARG A 115 20.72 4.90 10.86
C ARG A 115 21.06 4.39 12.27
N GLU A 116 22.03 4.98 12.95
CA GLU A 116 22.57 4.46 14.23
C GLU A 116 21.50 4.38 15.32
N SER A 117 20.61 5.35 15.39
CA SER A 117 19.53 5.39 16.38
C SER A 117 18.36 4.45 16.11
N LEU A 118 18.24 3.90 14.89
CA LEU A 118 17.15 3.02 14.55
C LEU A 118 17.30 1.67 15.26
N LEU A 119 16.24 1.22 15.92
CA LEU A 119 16.14 -0.08 16.56
C LEU A 119 15.25 -1.02 15.74
N LEU A 120 15.49 -2.31 15.90
CA LEU A 120 14.63 -3.36 15.34
C LEU A 120 13.80 -3.93 16.48
N ASP A 121 12.48 -3.73 16.41
CA ASP A 121 11.55 -4.38 17.31
C ASP A 121 11.31 -5.83 16.88
N ASP A 122 11.04 -6.73 17.85
CA ASP A 122 10.82 -8.16 17.60
C ASP A 122 9.49 -8.60 18.21
N CYS A 123 8.48 -8.77 17.38
CA CYS A 123 7.19 -9.30 17.78
C CYS A 123 6.97 -10.69 17.17
N ARG A 124 7.07 -11.72 18.01
CA ARG A 124 6.82 -13.13 17.63
C ARG A 124 5.71 -13.74 18.45
N GLY A 125 4.85 -14.52 17.80
CA GLY A 125 3.72 -15.21 18.43
C GLY A 125 2.54 -15.29 17.48
N ASP A 126 1.36 -14.81 17.90
CA ASP A 126 0.22 -14.65 17.00
C ASP A 126 0.51 -13.52 15.99
N LEU A 127 0.66 -13.89 14.74
CA LEU A 127 1.07 -12.97 13.68
C LEU A 127 0.13 -11.78 13.56
N SER A 128 -1.18 -12.00 13.58
CA SER A 128 -2.18 -10.95 13.45
C SER A 128 -2.11 -9.94 14.60
N ARG A 129 -1.85 -10.42 15.83
CA ARG A 129 -1.63 -9.53 16.99
C ARG A 129 -0.35 -8.71 16.83
N CYS A 130 0.72 -9.33 16.35
CA CYS A 130 1.96 -8.61 16.08
C CYS A 130 1.76 -7.52 15.01
N VAL A 131 1.06 -7.84 13.90
CA VAL A 131 0.74 -6.84 12.88
C VAL A 131 -0.04 -5.67 13.47
N THR A 132 -1.09 -5.96 14.26
CA THR A 132 -1.91 -4.92 14.89
C THR A 132 -1.08 -4.04 15.81
N ALA A 133 -0.26 -4.65 16.69
CA ALA A 133 0.54 -3.93 17.67
C ALA A 133 1.55 -2.98 17.00
N GLU A 134 2.30 -3.50 16.01
CA GLU A 134 3.36 -2.75 15.36
C GLU A 134 2.84 -1.64 14.44
N CYS A 135 1.72 -1.88 13.73
CA CYS A 135 1.23 -0.89 12.77
C CYS A 135 0.29 0.15 13.37
N HIS A 136 -0.14 0.05 14.64
CA HIS A 136 -1.23 0.82 15.22
C HIS A 136 -1.10 2.33 15.00
N GLU A 137 0.05 2.91 15.30
CA GLU A 137 0.29 4.36 15.26
C GLU A 137 1.04 4.84 14.00
N THR A 138 1.02 4.04 12.93
CA THR A 138 1.80 4.30 11.72
C THR A 138 0.90 4.74 10.57
N ALA A 139 1.32 5.75 9.81
CA ALA A 139 0.57 6.25 8.66
C ALA A 139 0.80 5.42 7.39
N LEU A 140 2.02 4.92 7.17
CA LEU A 140 2.41 4.09 6.03
C LEU A 140 3.19 2.88 6.53
N VAL A 141 2.81 1.69 6.09
CA VAL A 141 3.54 0.46 6.37
C VAL A 141 4.19 -0.04 5.08
N VAL A 142 5.50 -0.22 5.11
CA VAL A 142 6.24 -0.91 4.05
C VAL A 142 6.28 -2.39 4.38
N ALA A 143 5.67 -3.21 3.54
CA ALA A 143 5.60 -4.66 3.76
C ALA A 143 5.68 -5.42 2.43
N PRO A 144 6.39 -6.56 2.37
CA PRO A 144 6.40 -7.42 1.20
C PRO A 144 5.04 -8.13 1.04
N CYS A 145 4.61 -8.36 -0.20
CA CYS A 145 3.40 -9.16 -0.49
C CYS A 145 3.73 -10.57 -0.97
N HIS A 146 5.01 -10.84 -1.20
CA HIS A 146 5.56 -12.14 -1.59
C HIS A 146 6.70 -12.50 -0.63
N GLY A 147 7.03 -13.77 -0.56
CA GLY A 147 8.04 -14.30 0.32
C GLY A 147 7.50 -15.48 1.13
N ASN A 148 7.92 -15.59 2.38
CA ASN A 148 7.44 -16.61 3.30
C ASN A 148 5.95 -16.44 3.67
N MET A 149 5.40 -17.38 4.46
CA MET A 149 3.98 -17.31 4.84
C MET A 149 3.66 -16.08 5.68
N ASP A 150 4.55 -15.66 6.61
CA ASP A 150 4.35 -14.47 7.44
C ASP A 150 4.23 -13.20 6.60
N ALA A 151 5.01 -13.09 5.52
CA ALA A 151 4.95 -11.94 4.61
C ALA A 151 3.58 -11.81 3.95
N ARG A 152 3.03 -12.91 3.44
CA ARG A 152 1.74 -12.92 2.78
C ARG A 152 0.59 -12.64 3.75
N ASP A 153 0.60 -13.32 4.89
CA ASP A 153 -0.48 -13.19 5.87
C ASP A 153 -0.49 -11.78 6.48
N ALA A 154 0.68 -11.25 6.83
CA ALA A 154 0.81 -9.87 7.31
C ALA A 154 0.35 -8.84 6.28
N PHE A 155 0.66 -9.03 5.00
CA PHE A 155 0.20 -8.15 3.93
C PHE A 155 -1.33 -8.12 3.82
N TYR A 156 -2.00 -9.28 3.94
CA TYR A 156 -3.46 -9.35 3.94
C TYR A 156 -4.07 -8.71 5.19
N ASP A 157 -3.48 -8.93 6.36
CA ASP A 157 -3.93 -8.30 7.61
C ASP A 157 -3.82 -6.78 7.53
N LEU A 158 -2.69 -6.24 7.06
CA LEU A 158 -2.49 -4.80 6.88
C LEU A 158 -3.56 -4.17 5.98
N LEU A 159 -3.88 -4.81 4.86
CA LEU A 159 -4.85 -4.27 3.91
C LEU A 159 -6.28 -4.42 4.37
N PHE A 160 -6.69 -5.59 4.86
CA PHE A 160 -8.10 -5.94 5.01
C PHE A 160 -8.60 -5.92 6.45
N ARG A 161 -7.71 -6.07 7.42
CA ARG A 161 -8.03 -6.01 8.83
C ARG A 161 -7.68 -4.66 9.43
N GLU A 162 -6.45 -4.21 9.22
CA GLU A 162 -5.95 -2.96 9.78
C GLU A 162 -6.22 -1.74 8.88
N HIS A 163 -6.66 -1.98 7.64
CA HIS A 163 -6.95 -0.93 6.66
C HIS A 163 -5.84 0.12 6.52
N LYS A 164 -4.59 -0.33 6.58
CA LYS A 164 -3.42 0.54 6.46
C LYS A 164 -3.17 0.96 5.01
N LEU A 165 -2.48 2.08 4.85
CA LEU A 165 -1.80 2.40 3.61
C LEU A 165 -0.53 1.55 3.57
N VAL A 166 -0.43 0.68 2.58
CA VAL A 166 0.69 -0.26 2.43
C VAL A 166 1.52 0.11 1.21
N LEU A 167 2.82 0.17 1.36
CA LEU A 167 3.78 0.32 0.29
C LEU A 167 4.52 -1.02 0.10
N VAL A 168 4.30 -1.64 -1.03
CA VAL A 168 4.92 -2.92 -1.40
C VAL A 168 6.22 -2.63 -2.15
N PRO A 169 7.36 -3.13 -1.67
CA PRO A 169 8.63 -3.03 -2.37
C PRO A 169 8.60 -3.71 -3.73
N PRO A 170 9.37 -3.24 -4.72
CA PRO A 170 9.54 -3.97 -5.98
C PRO A 170 10.33 -5.27 -5.76
N PRO A 171 10.21 -6.27 -6.66
CA PRO A 171 10.97 -7.52 -6.56
C PRO A 171 12.47 -7.32 -6.79
N ASP A 172 12.84 -6.35 -7.63
CA ASP A 172 14.24 -5.99 -7.92
C ASP A 172 14.74 -5.00 -6.85
N ALA A 173 16.06 -4.82 -6.75
CA ALA A 173 16.66 -3.89 -5.81
C ALA A 173 16.14 -2.46 -6.02
N TYR A 174 15.70 -1.82 -4.95
CA TYR A 174 15.25 -0.44 -4.98
C TYR A 174 16.43 0.52 -5.16
N THR A 175 16.29 1.48 -6.07
CA THR A 175 17.38 2.41 -6.44
C THR A 175 17.15 3.85 -5.95
N GLY A 176 16.12 4.07 -5.14
CA GLY A 176 15.77 5.42 -4.63
C GLY A 176 14.79 6.17 -5.52
N ASN A 177 14.43 7.38 -5.07
CA ASN A 177 13.57 8.34 -5.78
C ASN A 177 12.09 7.91 -5.89
N LEU A 178 11.51 7.47 -4.77
CA LEU A 178 10.12 6.97 -4.69
C LEU A 178 9.10 7.94 -5.29
N LEU A 179 9.24 9.24 -5.04
CA LEU A 179 8.22 10.25 -5.33
C LEU A 179 8.55 11.15 -6.53
N ALA A 180 9.55 10.81 -7.36
CA ALA A 180 9.83 11.59 -8.56
C ALA A 180 8.65 11.61 -9.54
N HIS A 181 7.95 10.50 -9.69
CA HIS A 181 6.76 10.45 -10.49
C HIS A 181 5.78 9.40 -9.98
N VAL A 182 4.72 9.83 -9.31
CA VAL A 182 3.65 8.95 -8.83
C VAL A 182 2.54 8.85 -9.87
N VAL A 183 2.24 7.65 -10.33
CA VAL A 183 1.09 7.37 -11.18
C VAL A 183 -0.04 6.78 -10.34
N ILE A 184 -1.19 7.44 -10.35
CA ILE A 184 -2.39 7.02 -9.62
C ILE A 184 -3.32 6.28 -10.59
N GLY A 185 -3.53 4.99 -10.41
CA GLY A 185 -4.53 4.22 -11.15
C GLY A 185 -5.93 4.56 -10.65
N TRP A 186 -6.67 5.37 -11.42
CA TRP A 186 -7.94 5.93 -11.00
C TRP A 186 -9.14 5.24 -11.64
N LYS A 187 -10.02 4.77 -10.77
CA LYS A 187 -11.41 4.43 -11.11
C LYS A 187 -12.29 5.08 -10.03
N PRO A 188 -13.39 5.81 -10.39
CA PRO A 188 -14.30 6.42 -9.42
C PRO A 188 -14.92 5.38 -8.49
N HIS A 189 -14.27 5.10 -7.40
CA HIS A 189 -14.68 4.12 -6.40
C HIS A 189 -14.08 4.48 -5.05
N GLU A 190 -14.77 4.14 -3.99
CA GLU A 190 -14.39 4.45 -2.61
C GLU A 190 -12.97 4.03 -2.24
N HIS A 191 -12.55 2.81 -2.61
CA HIS A 191 -11.19 2.32 -2.31
C HIS A 191 -10.10 3.15 -3.01
N ALA A 192 -10.31 3.59 -4.25
CA ALA A 192 -9.36 4.46 -4.93
C ALA A 192 -9.27 5.82 -4.25
N GLN A 193 -10.41 6.38 -3.86
CA GLN A 193 -10.45 7.64 -3.11
C GLN A 193 -9.76 7.52 -1.74
N ARG A 194 -10.06 6.47 -0.97
CA ARG A 194 -9.40 6.21 0.32
C ARG A 194 -7.89 6.08 0.18
N ALA A 195 -7.41 5.42 -0.88
CA ALA A 195 -5.97 5.28 -1.13
C ALA A 195 -5.32 6.65 -1.38
N VAL A 196 -5.91 7.50 -2.25
CA VAL A 196 -5.39 8.84 -2.54
C VAL A 196 -5.42 9.74 -1.29
N VAL A 197 -6.52 9.72 -0.53
CA VAL A 197 -6.63 10.49 0.73
C VAL A 197 -5.57 10.05 1.74
N ALA A 198 -5.38 8.74 1.93
CA ALA A 198 -4.38 8.23 2.87
C ALA A 198 -2.94 8.55 2.43
N ALA A 199 -2.68 8.54 1.12
CA ALA A 199 -1.37 8.85 0.55
C ALA A 199 -1.09 10.36 0.43
N ARG A 200 -2.04 11.24 0.78
CA ARG A 200 -1.94 12.69 0.54
C ARG A 200 -0.62 13.29 1.00
N ARG A 201 -0.12 12.88 2.17
CA ARG A 201 1.15 13.39 2.73
C ARG A 201 2.33 13.14 1.78
N TRP A 202 2.39 11.96 1.16
CA TRP A 202 3.41 11.60 0.17
C TRP A 202 3.14 12.22 -1.19
N LEU A 203 1.88 12.35 -1.59
CA LEU A 203 1.53 13.01 -2.86
C LEU A 203 1.88 14.49 -2.86
N VAL A 204 1.73 15.20 -1.74
CA VAL A 204 2.18 16.60 -1.60
C VAL A 204 3.71 16.73 -1.77
N ALA A 205 4.46 15.70 -1.37
CA ALA A 205 5.92 15.65 -1.49
C ALA A 205 6.41 15.11 -2.86
N ALA A 206 5.50 14.67 -3.73
CA ALA A 206 5.87 14.14 -5.04
C ALA A 206 6.23 15.24 -6.03
N ASP A 207 7.29 15.04 -6.81
CA ASP A 207 7.72 16.00 -7.84
C ASP A 207 6.70 16.04 -8.99
N ARG A 208 6.07 14.92 -9.30
CA ARG A 208 5.08 14.79 -10.37
C ARG A 208 4.00 13.79 -10.00
N ILE A 209 2.73 14.15 -10.28
CA ILE A 209 1.57 13.29 -10.14
C ILE A 209 0.86 13.15 -11.48
N THR A 210 0.58 11.91 -11.90
CA THR A 210 -0.30 11.63 -13.03
C THR A 210 -1.44 10.74 -12.59
N VAL A 211 -2.68 11.18 -12.76
CA VAL A 211 -3.88 10.35 -12.53
C VAL A 211 -4.29 9.69 -13.83
N LEU A 212 -4.11 8.38 -13.89
CA LEU A 212 -4.42 7.57 -15.05
C LEU A 212 -5.83 7.02 -14.96
N CYS A 213 -6.69 7.48 -15.86
CA CYS A 213 -8.06 7.00 -16.04
C CYS A 213 -8.13 6.03 -17.24
N ILE A 214 -8.43 4.76 -16.99
CA ILE A 214 -8.65 3.79 -18.06
C ILE A 214 -10.15 3.60 -18.21
N ASN A 215 -10.71 4.12 -19.30
CA ASN A 215 -12.13 4.07 -19.57
C ASN A 215 -12.37 3.94 -21.08
N ASP A 216 -12.98 2.82 -21.47
CA ASP A 216 -13.34 2.59 -22.87
C ASP A 216 -14.64 3.33 -23.28
N LYS A 217 -15.34 3.93 -22.32
CA LYS A 217 -16.46 4.85 -22.55
C LYS A 217 -15.92 6.28 -22.57
N ALA A 218 -15.85 6.90 -23.71
CA ALA A 218 -15.30 8.25 -23.90
C ALA A 218 -16.23 9.36 -23.33
N ASP A 219 -16.79 9.18 -22.12
CA ASP A 219 -17.75 10.12 -21.49
C ASP A 219 -17.10 11.17 -20.57
N GLY A 220 -15.81 11.11 -20.38
CA GLY A 220 -15.05 12.04 -19.53
C GLY A 220 -15.37 11.99 -18.03
N SER A 221 -16.20 11.02 -17.59
CA SER A 221 -16.66 10.95 -16.19
C SER A 221 -15.51 10.67 -15.21
N TYR A 222 -14.58 9.81 -15.58
CA TYR A 222 -13.44 9.46 -14.71
C TYR A 222 -12.47 10.63 -14.54
N GLN A 223 -12.20 11.36 -15.63
CA GLN A 223 -11.33 12.53 -15.58
C GLN A 223 -11.90 13.64 -14.70
N ARG A 224 -13.24 13.85 -14.76
CA ARG A 224 -13.91 14.88 -13.95
C ARG A 224 -13.76 14.55 -12.46
N THR A 225 -14.09 13.33 -12.06
CA THR A 225 -13.98 12.91 -10.67
C THR A 225 -12.54 12.89 -10.16
N ALA A 226 -11.56 12.60 -11.04
CA ALA A 226 -10.15 12.69 -10.72
C ALA A 226 -9.71 14.13 -10.42
N ARG A 227 -10.11 15.09 -11.26
CA ARG A 227 -9.82 16.51 -11.04
C ARG A 227 -10.47 17.05 -9.77
N GLU A 228 -11.76 16.75 -9.58
CA GLU A 228 -12.50 17.12 -8.36
C GLU A 228 -11.78 16.62 -7.08
N LEU A 229 -11.23 15.39 -7.10
CA LEU A 229 -10.48 14.85 -5.97
C LEU A 229 -9.14 15.57 -5.77
N LEU A 230 -8.38 15.81 -6.83
CA LEU A 230 -7.12 16.54 -6.74
C LEU A 230 -7.35 17.95 -6.17
N ASP A 231 -8.36 18.68 -6.69
CA ASP A 231 -8.73 20.02 -6.21
C ASP A 231 -9.13 20.00 -4.72
N GLN A 232 -9.96 19.05 -4.30
CA GLN A 232 -10.37 18.89 -2.89
C GLN A 232 -9.18 18.64 -1.95
N LEU A 233 -8.16 17.94 -2.41
CA LEU A 233 -6.96 17.62 -1.62
C LEU A 233 -5.85 18.65 -1.75
N GLY A 234 -6.02 19.67 -2.60
CA GLY A 234 -4.99 20.66 -2.90
C GLY A 234 -3.75 20.04 -3.54
N LEU A 235 -3.95 19.07 -4.44
CA LEU A 235 -2.89 18.37 -5.16
C LEU A 235 -2.83 18.86 -6.61
N GLU A 236 -1.62 19.17 -7.07
CA GLU A 236 -1.37 19.46 -8.48
C GLU A 236 -1.01 18.16 -9.21
N GLY A 237 -1.66 17.88 -10.32
CA GLY A 237 -1.41 16.67 -11.08
C GLY A 237 -2.05 16.66 -12.46
N GLU A 238 -1.45 15.93 -13.39
CA GLU A 238 -1.98 15.71 -14.72
C GLU A 238 -3.02 14.59 -14.70
N VAL A 239 -4.16 14.79 -15.36
CA VAL A 239 -5.19 13.76 -15.53
C VAL A 239 -5.18 13.25 -16.97
N VAL A 240 -4.76 12.02 -17.14
CA VAL A 240 -4.65 11.34 -18.44
C VAL A 240 -5.73 10.29 -18.58
N ALA A 241 -6.41 10.26 -19.72
CA ALA A 241 -7.39 9.22 -20.04
C ALA A 241 -6.94 8.43 -21.26
N ILE A 242 -6.97 7.12 -21.13
CA ILE A 242 -6.66 6.21 -22.23
C ILE A 242 -7.70 5.09 -22.30
N SER A 243 -7.85 4.50 -23.51
CA SER A 243 -8.58 3.25 -23.66
C SER A 243 -7.69 2.05 -23.39
N SER A 244 -8.27 0.97 -22.87
CA SER A 244 -7.55 -0.30 -22.71
C SER A 244 -7.18 -0.94 -24.05
N GLY A 245 -7.89 -0.58 -25.13
CA GLY A 245 -7.69 -1.15 -26.47
C GLY A 245 -7.92 -2.67 -26.50
N GLY A 246 -8.78 -3.19 -25.63
CA GLY A 246 -9.06 -4.63 -25.50
C GLY A 246 -8.05 -5.41 -24.63
N ARG A 247 -7.02 -4.76 -24.10
CA ARG A 247 -6.07 -5.36 -23.14
C ARG A 247 -6.62 -5.32 -21.71
N SER A 248 -5.97 -6.03 -20.81
CA SER A 248 -6.35 -5.94 -19.40
C SER A 248 -5.97 -4.56 -18.83
N VAL A 249 -6.78 -4.06 -17.89
CA VAL A 249 -6.52 -2.78 -17.21
C VAL A 249 -5.15 -2.81 -16.48
N GLY A 250 -4.78 -3.95 -15.90
CA GLY A 250 -3.50 -4.11 -15.21
C GLY A 250 -2.30 -3.96 -16.14
N GLU A 251 -2.33 -4.60 -17.32
CA GLU A 251 -1.29 -4.43 -18.35
C GLU A 251 -1.21 -3.00 -18.84
N THR A 252 -2.37 -2.37 -19.07
CA THR A 252 -2.45 -0.98 -19.54
C THR A 252 -1.84 -0.01 -18.52
N ILE A 253 -2.06 -0.24 -17.21
CA ILE A 253 -1.43 0.55 -16.14
C ILE A 253 0.09 0.39 -16.18
N LEU A 254 0.60 -0.85 -16.26
CA LEU A 254 2.05 -1.11 -16.24
C LEU A 254 2.75 -0.54 -17.47
N ASP A 255 2.14 -0.66 -18.65
CA ASP A 255 2.68 -0.11 -19.89
C ASP A 255 2.72 1.42 -19.85
N PHE A 256 1.65 2.05 -19.36
CA PHE A 256 1.62 3.50 -19.17
C PHE A 256 2.70 3.94 -18.17
N ALA A 257 2.77 3.29 -16.99
CA ALA A 257 3.73 3.63 -15.95
C ALA A 257 5.18 3.53 -16.46
N ARG A 258 5.48 2.50 -17.26
CA ARG A 258 6.78 2.34 -17.91
C ARG A 258 7.06 3.47 -18.91
N SER A 259 6.12 3.80 -19.78
CA SER A 259 6.26 4.85 -20.80
C SER A 259 6.39 6.23 -20.18
N ALA A 260 5.70 6.46 -19.06
CA ALA A 260 5.72 7.71 -18.32
C ALA A 260 6.93 7.81 -17.36
N THR A 261 7.81 6.79 -17.30
CA THR A 261 8.92 6.72 -16.34
C THR A 261 8.47 6.92 -14.88
N ALA A 262 7.35 6.29 -14.51
CA ALA A 262 6.85 6.34 -13.15
C ALA A 262 7.82 5.69 -12.17
N THR A 263 7.89 6.24 -10.95
CA THR A 263 8.73 5.71 -9.86
C THR A 263 7.91 5.04 -8.76
N CYS A 264 6.60 5.29 -8.73
CA CYS A 264 5.66 4.66 -7.80
C CYS A 264 4.27 4.56 -8.45
N LEU A 265 3.55 3.49 -8.14
CA LEU A 265 2.14 3.34 -8.48
C LEU A 265 1.29 3.45 -7.21
N LEU A 266 0.20 4.23 -7.28
CA LEU A 266 -0.82 4.28 -6.22
C LEU A 266 -2.14 3.76 -6.75
N ILE A 267 -2.72 2.77 -6.06
CA ILE A 267 -4.00 2.16 -6.43
C ILE A 267 -4.90 1.92 -5.22
N GLY A 268 -6.21 1.90 -5.43
CA GLY A 268 -7.14 1.30 -4.49
C GLY A 268 -7.09 -0.23 -4.56
N ALA A 269 -7.03 -0.90 -3.43
CA ALA A 269 -7.10 -2.35 -3.35
C ALA A 269 -8.57 -2.79 -3.27
N PHE A 270 -9.04 -3.48 -4.30
CA PHE A 270 -10.43 -3.96 -4.38
C PHE A 270 -10.55 -5.39 -3.87
N LYS A 271 -11.57 -5.65 -3.06
CA LYS A 271 -11.94 -6.97 -2.57
C LYS A 271 -13.08 -7.54 -3.43
N HIS A 272 -12.96 -8.79 -3.87
CA HIS A 272 -14.04 -9.52 -4.50
C HIS A 272 -14.23 -10.88 -3.78
N GLY A 273 -15.36 -11.00 -3.05
CA GLY A 273 -15.78 -12.27 -2.44
C GLY A 273 -15.38 -12.49 -0.98
N TYR A 274 -15.80 -13.64 -0.43
CA TYR A 274 -15.64 -13.99 0.99
C TYR A 274 -14.46 -14.94 1.29
N LEU A 275 -13.74 -15.42 0.28
CA LEU A 275 -12.60 -16.33 0.45
C LEU A 275 -11.27 -15.57 0.42
N LEU A 276 -10.41 -15.80 1.40
CA LEU A 276 -9.14 -15.11 1.63
C LEU A 276 -8.22 -15.06 0.40
N GLU A 277 -8.09 -16.15 -0.34
CA GLU A 277 -7.23 -16.22 -1.55
C GLU A 277 -7.81 -15.52 -2.79
N LEU A 278 -9.13 -15.21 -2.78
CA LEU A 278 -9.84 -14.52 -3.86
C LEU A 278 -10.12 -13.04 -3.56
N LEU A 279 -9.56 -12.50 -2.45
CA LEU A 279 -9.89 -11.16 -1.94
C LEU A 279 -9.43 -10.03 -2.87
N LEU A 280 -8.31 -10.18 -3.56
CA LEU A 280 -7.77 -9.14 -4.42
C LEU A 280 -8.38 -9.22 -5.83
N GLY A 281 -8.86 -8.08 -6.31
CA GLY A 281 -9.35 -7.93 -7.67
C GLY A 281 -8.28 -8.25 -8.72
N ARG A 282 -8.71 -8.65 -9.93
CA ARG A 282 -7.81 -9.04 -11.03
C ARG A 282 -6.72 -8.02 -11.32
N VAL A 283 -7.05 -6.73 -11.31
CA VAL A 283 -6.08 -5.64 -11.56
C VAL A 283 -5.03 -5.62 -10.46
N THR A 284 -5.44 -5.61 -9.20
CA THR A 284 -4.52 -5.58 -8.04
C THR A 284 -3.57 -6.78 -8.05
N ARG A 285 -4.09 -8.00 -8.26
CA ARG A 285 -3.26 -9.21 -8.38
C ARG A 285 -2.27 -9.11 -9.53
N HIS A 286 -2.71 -8.63 -10.69
CA HIS A 286 -1.83 -8.48 -11.85
C HIS A 286 -0.70 -7.50 -11.55
N LEU A 287 -1.00 -6.36 -10.93
CA LEU A 287 0.01 -5.37 -10.56
C LEU A 287 1.00 -5.93 -9.53
N LEU A 288 0.53 -6.61 -8.47
CA LEU A 288 1.40 -7.23 -7.47
C LEU A 288 2.34 -8.27 -8.07
N SER A 289 1.87 -9.04 -9.07
CA SER A 289 2.67 -10.11 -9.68
C SER A 289 3.64 -9.63 -10.77
N HIS A 290 3.41 -8.45 -11.38
CA HIS A 290 4.14 -8.02 -12.57
C HIS A 290 4.78 -6.64 -12.45
N SER A 291 4.45 -5.85 -11.42
CA SER A 291 5.05 -4.54 -11.25
C SER A 291 6.51 -4.68 -10.85
N LYS A 292 7.34 -3.88 -11.50
CA LYS A 292 8.72 -3.62 -11.10
C LYS A 292 8.89 -2.30 -10.36
N LEU A 293 7.78 -1.61 -10.11
CA LEU A 293 7.73 -0.37 -9.35
C LEU A 293 7.14 -0.64 -7.97
N PRO A 294 7.53 0.18 -6.98
CA PRO A 294 6.82 0.23 -5.70
C PRO A 294 5.33 0.44 -5.89
N LEU A 295 4.52 -0.33 -5.16
CA LEU A 295 3.06 -0.22 -5.19
C LEU A 295 2.54 0.30 -3.86
N MET A 296 1.98 1.50 -3.88
CA MET A 296 1.25 2.05 -2.73
C MET A 296 -0.23 1.71 -2.88
N MET A 297 -0.84 1.14 -1.84
CA MET A 297 -2.23 0.70 -1.91
C MET A 297 -2.96 0.77 -0.57
N LYS A 298 -4.28 0.90 -0.65
CA LYS A 298 -5.20 0.85 0.50
C LYS A 298 -6.52 0.26 0.09
N HIS A 299 -7.13 -0.52 1.00
CA HIS A 299 -8.49 -1.06 0.87
C HIS A 299 -9.55 -0.12 1.45
#